data_c0411953c4ec1af1498cc6f06bc5789c
#
_entry.id   c0411953c4ec1af1498cc6f06bc5789c
#
_cell.length_a   1.000
_cell.length_b   1.000
_cell.length_c   1.000
_cell.angle_alpha   90.00
_cell.angle_beta   90.00
_cell.angle_gamma   90.00
#
_symmetry.space_group_name_H-M   'P 1'
#
loop_
_entity.id
_entity.type
_entity.pdbx_description
1 polymer ?
#
loop_
_entity_poly.entity_id
_entity_poly.type
_entity_poly.pdbx_seq_one_letter_code
_entity_poly.pdbx_strand_id
1 'polypeptide(L)'
;MSNYKENKSAARVVDILVLLAHSGKALTLNEICSSKDWPKSSTFELVQTLVGKGILEMDDKRLKTYRLSLLAFEIGSAYLSNLGVTDVARAYIQELNKKTGSTVFLGIEDNGDIVYLDKAENHSIMKPTAKLGSRRLIYTTGVGKALLAAYTDDKIVEILQKKPLLGKTKFSHTSVDEILRDMHEIKKRGYSIDDREDNIEMYCMGAAIYDQFGKAVASISVASLYNSMNDEKKLFVSNAVTDTAMQISKRLGYMGNKLYMDK
;
A
#
# COMPACT_ATOMS: atom_id res chain seq x y z
N MET A 1 -21.70 19.04 -8.92
CA MET A 1 -20.56 18.52 -9.69
C MET A 1 -19.80 19.70 -10.24
N SER A 2 -18.60 19.96 -9.76
CA SER A 2 -17.77 21.10 -10.22
C SER A 2 -17.34 20.83 -11.66
N ASN A 3 -17.52 21.85 -12.51
CA ASN A 3 -17.13 21.83 -13.93
C ASN A 3 -15.60 21.95 -14.02
N TYR A 4 -14.87 20.89 -13.59
CA TYR A 4 -13.41 20.85 -13.63
C TYR A 4 -12.95 20.69 -15.08
N LYS A 5 -12.33 21.74 -15.63
CA LYS A 5 -11.70 21.69 -16.95
C LYS A 5 -10.25 21.25 -16.78
N GLU A 6 -9.95 20.02 -17.16
CA GLU A 6 -8.61 19.46 -17.08
C GLU A 6 -7.62 20.21 -17.98
N ASN A 7 -6.46 20.60 -17.43
CA ASN A 7 -5.34 21.08 -18.22
C ASN A 7 -4.58 19.89 -18.80
N LYS A 8 -4.71 19.69 -20.12
CA LYS A 8 -4.15 18.53 -20.84
C LYS A 8 -2.62 18.38 -20.68
N SER A 9 -1.87 19.50 -20.63
CA SER A 9 -0.41 19.45 -20.47
C SER A 9 -0.03 19.02 -19.04
N ALA A 10 -0.71 19.57 -18.03
CA ALA A 10 -0.49 19.17 -16.63
C ALA A 10 -0.85 17.72 -16.39
N ALA A 11 -1.97 17.24 -16.94
CA ALA A 11 -2.37 15.85 -16.85
C ALA A 11 -1.31 14.90 -17.47
N ARG A 12 -0.82 15.23 -18.67
CA ARG A 12 0.24 14.46 -19.33
C ARG A 12 1.55 14.43 -18.53
N VAL A 13 1.92 15.51 -17.88
CA VAL A 13 3.09 15.55 -16.99
C VAL A 13 2.92 14.53 -15.87
N VAL A 14 1.78 14.52 -15.18
CA VAL A 14 1.48 13.54 -14.12
C VAL A 14 1.52 12.11 -14.66
N ASP A 15 0.90 11.86 -15.82
CA ASP A 15 0.90 10.54 -16.47
C ASP A 15 2.32 10.04 -16.80
N ILE A 16 3.23 10.92 -17.28
CA ILE A 16 4.63 10.58 -17.55
C ILE A 16 5.34 10.16 -16.26
N LEU A 17 5.16 10.93 -15.18
CA LEU A 17 5.78 10.61 -13.88
C LEU A 17 5.28 9.27 -13.34
N VAL A 18 3.98 9.02 -13.40
CA VAL A 18 3.35 7.76 -12.96
C VAL A 18 3.84 6.57 -13.82
N LEU A 19 3.92 6.75 -15.15
CA LEU A 19 4.43 5.72 -16.05
C LEU A 19 5.86 5.32 -15.69
N LEU A 20 6.76 6.31 -15.50
CA LEU A 20 8.15 6.05 -15.13
C LEU A 20 8.28 5.42 -13.74
N ALA A 21 7.45 5.83 -12.78
CA ALA A 21 7.42 5.21 -11.45
C ALA A 21 7.06 3.72 -11.50
N HIS A 22 6.13 3.32 -12.37
CA HIS A 22 5.66 1.95 -12.50
C HIS A 22 6.47 1.07 -13.44
N SER A 23 7.24 1.65 -14.38
CA SER A 23 7.98 0.90 -15.41
C SER A 23 9.05 -0.05 -14.85
N GLY A 24 9.62 0.30 -13.68
CA GLY A 24 10.74 -0.44 -13.07
C GLY A 24 12.07 -0.32 -13.82
N LYS A 25 12.12 0.42 -14.94
CA LYS A 25 13.29 0.69 -15.78
C LYS A 25 13.21 2.10 -16.35
N ALA A 26 14.33 2.63 -16.84
CA ALA A 26 14.34 3.83 -17.64
C ALA A 26 13.68 3.58 -19.01
N LEU A 27 12.93 4.57 -19.53
CA LEU A 27 12.20 4.47 -20.77
C LEU A 27 12.73 5.47 -21.82
N THR A 28 12.72 5.05 -23.08
CA THR A 28 12.97 5.95 -24.22
C THR A 28 11.74 6.84 -24.47
N LEU A 29 11.93 7.94 -25.19
CA LEU A 29 10.80 8.80 -25.61
C LEU A 29 9.75 8.02 -26.41
N ASN A 30 10.17 7.07 -27.25
CA ASN A 30 9.25 6.25 -28.04
C ASN A 30 8.38 5.35 -27.14
N GLU A 31 8.96 4.69 -26.13
CA GLU A 31 8.21 3.88 -25.15
C GLU A 31 7.20 4.75 -24.36
N ILE A 32 7.60 5.97 -23.97
CA ILE A 32 6.69 6.92 -23.29
C ILE A 32 5.52 7.30 -24.20
N CYS A 33 5.78 7.67 -25.46
CA CYS A 33 4.73 8.01 -26.41
C CYS A 33 3.76 6.85 -26.67
N SER A 34 4.29 5.65 -26.91
CA SER A 34 3.51 4.46 -27.25
C SER A 34 2.60 4.00 -26.11
N SER A 35 2.92 4.32 -24.85
CA SER A 35 2.13 3.89 -23.67
C SER A 35 0.71 4.49 -23.64
N LYS A 36 0.51 5.64 -24.26
CA LYS A 36 -0.75 6.42 -24.27
C LYS A 36 -1.11 6.98 -25.64
N ASP A 37 -0.42 6.52 -26.68
CA ASP A 37 -0.58 7.00 -28.08
C ASP A 37 -0.45 8.53 -28.21
N TRP A 38 0.61 9.11 -27.59
CA TRP A 38 0.84 10.55 -27.60
C TRP A 38 1.72 11.01 -28.76
N PRO A 39 1.45 12.24 -29.31
CA PRO A 39 2.31 12.83 -30.34
C PRO A 39 3.74 13.04 -29.81
N LYS A 40 4.74 12.64 -30.62
CA LYS A 40 6.14 12.64 -30.24
C LYS A 40 6.69 14.03 -29.94
N SER A 41 6.32 15.05 -30.72
CA SER A 41 6.83 16.42 -30.57
C SER A 41 6.43 17.02 -29.21
N SER A 42 5.13 17.03 -28.91
CA SER A 42 4.63 17.60 -27.65
C SER A 42 5.08 16.80 -26.41
N THR A 43 5.20 15.46 -26.52
CA THR A 43 5.73 14.64 -25.44
C THR A 43 7.20 14.92 -25.20
N PHE A 44 8.01 15.12 -26.25
CA PHE A 44 9.41 15.50 -26.14
C PHE A 44 9.58 16.84 -25.38
N GLU A 45 8.78 17.85 -25.70
CA GLU A 45 8.82 19.15 -24.99
C GLU A 45 8.52 19.01 -23.49
N LEU A 46 7.52 18.18 -23.12
CA LEU A 46 7.21 17.90 -21.74
C LEU A 46 8.37 17.17 -21.03
N VAL A 47 8.93 16.12 -21.65
CA VAL A 47 10.06 15.38 -21.09
C VAL A 47 11.29 16.29 -20.93
N GLN A 48 11.61 17.15 -21.93
CA GLN A 48 12.71 18.11 -21.81
C GLN A 48 12.47 19.14 -20.69
N THR A 49 11.23 19.59 -20.53
CA THR A 49 10.86 20.48 -19.42
C THR A 49 11.08 19.80 -18.08
N LEU A 50 10.66 18.53 -17.93
CA LEU A 50 10.83 17.76 -16.70
C LEU A 50 12.31 17.48 -16.40
N VAL A 51 13.14 17.25 -17.42
CA VAL A 51 14.61 17.12 -17.26
C VAL A 51 15.21 18.46 -16.84
N GLY A 52 14.84 19.56 -17.52
CA GLY A 52 15.30 20.91 -17.19
C GLY A 52 14.89 21.38 -15.78
N LYS A 53 13.74 20.88 -15.26
CA LYS A 53 13.29 21.11 -13.87
C LYS A 53 13.89 20.13 -12.87
N GLY A 54 14.67 19.16 -13.32
CA GLY A 54 15.33 18.18 -12.45
C GLY A 54 14.43 17.10 -11.90
N ILE A 55 13.16 16.98 -12.32
CA ILE A 55 12.25 15.91 -11.85
C ILE A 55 12.49 14.59 -12.58
N LEU A 56 12.99 14.67 -13.82
CA LEU A 56 13.54 13.54 -14.57
C LEU A 56 15.04 13.74 -14.79
N GLU A 57 15.73 12.64 -14.99
CA GLU A 57 17.10 12.61 -15.45
C GLU A 57 17.28 11.66 -16.64
N MET A 58 18.30 11.92 -17.45
CA MET A 58 18.69 11.03 -18.53
C MET A 58 19.58 9.91 -17.96
N ASP A 59 19.09 8.68 -18.01
CA ASP A 59 19.80 7.51 -17.48
C ASP A 59 20.94 7.07 -18.41
N ASP A 60 20.65 6.95 -19.72
CA ASP A 60 21.64 6.63 -20.74
C ASP A 60 21.59 7.68 -21.88
N LYS A 61 22.70 8.41 -22.08
CA LYS A 61 22.81 9.45 -23.12
C LYS A 61 22.79 8.88 -24.55
N ARG A 62 23.30 7.66 -24.75
CA ARG A 62 23.35 7.01 -26.07
C ARG A 62 21.97 6.47 -26.47
N LEU A 63 21.30 5.81 -25.53
CA LEU A 63 19.96 5.26 -25.74
C LEU A 63 18.85 6.30 -25.56
N LYS A 64 19.18 7.46 -24.99
CA LYS A 64 18.25 8.54 -24.65
C LYS A 64 17.05 8.04 -23.82
N THR A 65 17.38 7.31 -22.73
CA THR A 65 16.40 6.85 -21.77
C THR A 65 16.27 7.82 -20.61
N TYR A 66 15.07 7.90 -20.05
CA TYR A 66 14.68 8.82 -18.97
C TYR A 66 14.19 8.03 -17.77
N ARG A 67 14.47 8.52 -16.58
CA ARG A 67 13.96 8.00 -15.30
C ARG A 67 13.63 9.13 -14.34
N LEU A 68 12.93 8.81 -13.24
CA LEU A 68 12.75 9.73 -12.13
C LEU A 68 14.09 10.06 -11.47
N SER A 69 14.28 11.33 -11.11
CA SER A 69 15.48 11.81 -10.42
C SER A 69 15.31 11.79 -8.89
N LEU A 70 16.36 12.23 -8.18
CA LEU A 70 16.32 12.43 -6.74
C LEU A 70 15.23 13.44 -6.30
N LEU A 71 14.95 14.49 -7.10
CA LEU A 71 13.90 15.46 -6.79
C LEU A 71 12.51 14.82 -6.71
N ALA A 72 12.22 13.82 -7.54
CA ALA A 72 10.97 13.08 -7.45
C ALA A 72 10.85 12.33 -6.11
N PHE A 73 11.96 11.77 -5.59
CA PHE A 73 12.01 11.16 -4.27
C PHE A 73 11.81 12.20 -3.15
N GLU A 74 12.46 13.37 -3.24
CA GLU A 74 12.29 14.45 -2.25
C GLU A 74 10.84 14.91 -2.14
N ILE A 75 10.16 15.10 -3.27
CA ILE A 75 8.74 15.48 -3.31
C ILE A 75 7.87 14.40 -2.65
N GLY A 76 8.11 13.12 -2.96
CA GLY A 76 7.38 12.01 -2.34
C GLY A 76 7.67 11.86 -0.84
N SER A 77 8.91 12.10 -0.43
CA SER A 77 9.32 12.02 0.98
C SER A 77 8.68 13.08 1.86
N ALA A 78 8.40 14.28 1.30
CA ALA A 78 7.69 15.33 2.02
C ALA A 78 6.28 14.89 2.45
N TYR A 79 5.60 14.07 1.64
CA TYR A 79 4.31 13.47 2.02
C TYR A 79 4.47 12.50 3.19
N LEU A 80 5.48 11.63 3.16
CA LEU A 80 5.74 10.65 4.21
C LEU A 80 6.09 11.32 5.54
N SER A 81 6.89 12.38 5.52
CA SER A 81 7.28 13.15 6.71
C SER A 81 6.08 13.81 7.40
N ASN A 82 5.03 14.16 6.65
CA ASN A 82 3.81 14.75 7.19
C ASN A 82 2.84 13.71 7.79
N LEU A 83 3.04 12.41 7.54
CA LEU A 83 2.13 11.36 8.02
C LEU A 83 2.36 10.98 9.49
N GLY A 84 3.52 11.29 10.07
CA GLY A 84 3.86 10.96 11.47
C GLY A 84 3.84 9.45 11.79
N VAL A 85 2.89 8.70 11.22
CA VAL A 85 2.73 7.26 11.44
C VAL A 85 3.91 6.45 10.93
N THR A 86 4.51 6.84 9.79
CA THR A 86 5.65 6.12 9.20
C THR A 86 6.88 6.20 10.09
N ASP A 87 7.17 7.38 10.63
CA ASP A 87 8.33 7.58 11.51
C ASP A 87 8.16 6.83 12.83
N VAL A 88 6.95 6.89 13.40
CA VAL A 88 6.63 6.13 14.62
C VAL A 88 6.69 4.62 14.36
N ALA A 89 6.12 4.13 13.25
CA ALA A 89 5.99 2.70 12.99
C ALA A 89 7.31 2.02 12.61
N ARG A 90 8.28 2.75 12.03
CA ARG A 90 9.50 2.17 11.43
C ARG A 90 10.27 1.24 12.37
N ALA A 91 10.54 1.66 13.58
CA ALA A 91 11.27 0.84 14.55
C ALA A 91 10.47 -0.43 14.94
N TYR A 92 9.17 -0.28 15.11
CA TYR A 92 8.26 -1.37 15.47
C TYR A 92 8.11 -2.43 14.38
N ILE A 93 8.00 -2.03 13.11
CA ILE A 93 7.91 -2.99 12.00
C ILE A 93 9.23 -3.74 11.80
N GLN A 94 10.38 -3.09 12.05
CA GLN A 94 11.68 -3.75 12.03
C GLN A 94 11.82 -4.80 13.15
N GLU A 95 11.36 -4.47 14.37
CA GLU A 95 11.34 -5.39 15.49
C GLU A 95 10.39 -6.58 15.24
N LEU A 96 9.18 -6.31 14.75
CA LEU A 96 8.21 -7.34 14.37
C LEU A 96 8.77 -8.27 13.28
N ASN A 97 9.47 -7.71 12.27
CA ASN A 97 10.16 -8.49 11.24
C ASN A 97 11.20 -9.43 11.85
N LYS A 98 12.08 -8.93 12.75
CA LYS A 98 13.09 -9.75 13.43
C LYS A 98 12.44 -10.85 14.28
N LYS A 99 11.35 -10.52 15.01
CA LYS A 99 10.63 -11.44 15.89
C LYS A 99 9.93 -12.56 15.12
N THR A 100 9.31 -12.25 13.99
CA THR A 100 8.53 -13.21 13.19
C THR A 100 9.32 -13.91 12.10
N GLY A 101 10.46 -13.35 11.70
CA GLY A 101 11.24 -13.82 10.55
C GLY A 101 10.53 -13.66 9.20
N SER A 102 9.48 -12.84 9.15
CA SER A 102 8.61 -12.65 7.98
C SER A 102 8.56 -11.18 7.56
N THR A 103 8.23 -10.92 6.30
CA THR A 103 8.11 -9.53 5.80
C THR A 103 6.96 -8.82 6.50
N VAL A 104 7.22 -7.59 6.96
CA VAL A 104 6.21 -6.72 7.57
C VAL A 104 5.96 -5.54 6.63
N PHE A 105 4.69 -5.25 6.37
CA PHE A 105 4.26 -4.10 5.58
C PHE A 105 3.49 -3.11 6.45
N LEU A 106 3.68 -1.81 6.17
CA LEU A 106 2.87 -0.70 6.65
C LEU A 106 2.10 -0.13 5.47
N GLY A 107 0.80 0.10 5.61
CA GLY A 107 -0.04 0.66 4.55
C GLY A 107 -1.15 1.56 5.04
N ILE A 108 -1.65 2.37 4.12
CA ILE A 108 -2.81 3.26 4.30
C ILE A 108 -3.84 3.03 3.19
N GLU A 109 -5.10 3.39 3.45
CA GLU A 109 -6.14 3.44 2.42
C GLU A 109 -6.02 4.72 1.62
N ASP A 110 -6.08 4.59 0.29
CA ASP A 110 -6.24 5.71 -0.63
C ASP A 110 -7.10 5.30 -1.83
N ASN A 111 -8.27 5.96 -1.98
CA ASN A 111 -9.22 5.75 -3.08
C ASN A 111 -9.65 4.28 -3.28
N GLY A 112 -9.84 3.54 -2.18
CA GLY A 112 -10.31 2.16 -2.18
C GLY A 112 -9.20 1.12 -2.44
N ASP A 113 -7.94 1.54 -2.47
CA ASP A 113 -6.78 0.66 -2.48
C ASP A 113 -5.99 0.78 -1.17
N ILE A 114 -5.16 -0.21 -0.90
CA ILE A 114 -4.09 -0.08 0.09
C ILE A 114 -2.81 0.36 -0.62
N VAL A 115 -2.12 1.35 -0.04
CA VAL A 115 -0.82 1.85 -0.51
C VAL A 115 0.25 1.49 0.51
N TYR A 116 1.30 0.81 0.07
CA TYR A 116 2.42 0.45 0.95
C TYR A 116 3.34 1.65 1.18
N LEU A 117 3.46 2.10 2.45
CA LEU A 117 4.29 3.24 2.85
C LEU A 117 5.69 2.83 3.29
N ASP A 118 5.81 1.72 4.01
CA ASP A 118 7.07 1.19 4.52
C ASP A 118 7.02 -0.33 4.62
N LYS A 119 8.18 -0.96 4.71
CA LYS A 119 8.31 -2.41 4.90
C LYS A 119 9.60 -2.76 5.62
N ALA A 120 9.58 -3.89 6.32
CA ALA A 120 10.77 -4.54 6.83
C ALA A 120 10.86 -5.95 6.24
N GLU A 121 11.95 -6.25 5.53
CA GLU A 121 12.19 -7.53 4.86
C GLU A 121 13.37 -8.24 5.50
N ASN A 122 13.34 -9.57 5.51
CA ASN A 122 14.50 -10.40 5.83
C ASN A 122 15.33 -10.71 4.57
N HIS A 123 16.51 -11.30 4.77
CA HIS A 123 17.43 -11.66 3.69
C HIS A 123 17.08 -13.00 3.00
N SER A 124 15.87 -13.55 3.21
CA SER A 124 15.46 -14.80 2.55
C SER A 124 15.37 -14.60 1.03
N ILE A 125 15.83 -15.60 0.27
CA ILE A 125 15.73 -15.63 -1.18
C ILE A 125 14.27 -15.67 -1.63
N MET A 126 13.44 -16.44 -0.92
CA MET A 126 11.98 -16.50 -1.15
C MET A 126 11.27 -15.72 -0.05
N LYS A 127 10.76 -14.56 -0.39
CA LYS A 127 10.03 -13.69 0.54
C LYS A 127 8.91 -12.93 -0.16
N PRO A 128 7.82 -12.62 0.55
CA PRO A 128 6.84 -11.66 0.06
C PRO A 128 7.52 -10.32 -0.19
N THR A 129 7.31 -9.75 -1.36
CA THR A 129 7.84 -8.42 -1.69
C THR A 129 6.81 -7.57 -2.39
N ALA A 130 6.81 -6.29 -2.07
CA ALA A 130 6.07 -5.27 -2.79
C ALA A 130 6.91 -4.00 -2.86
N LYS A 131 6.71 -3.20 -3.90
CA LYS A 131 7.35 -1.88 -4.03
C LYS A 131 6.62 -0.88 -3.13
N LEU A 132 7.37 -0.01 -2.45
CA LEU A 132 6.79 1.13 -1.73
C LEU A 132 6.05 2.03 -2.73
N GLY A 133 4.91 2.59 -2.31
CA GLY A 133 3.99 3.33 -3.17
C GLY A 133 3.10 2.46 -4.08
N SER A 134 3.32 1.14 -4.15
CA SER A 134 2.43 0.28 -4.94
C SER A 134 1.07 0.11 -4.28
N ARG A 135 0.06 -0.05 -5.13
CA ARG A 135 -1.34 -0.20 -4.75
C ARG A 135 -1.77 -1.67 -4.83
N ARG A 136 -2.63 -2.07 -3.90
CA ARG A 136 -3.26 -3.40 -3.88
C ARG A 136 -4.73 -3.25 -3.50
N LEU A 137 -5.53 -4.26 -3.83
CA LEU A 137 -6.92 -4.33 -3.42
C LEU A 137 -7.00 -4.37 -1.88
N ILE A 138 -7.77 -3.44 -1.31
CA ILE A 138 -7.88 -3.31 0.15
C ILE A 138 -8.53 -4.54 0.81
N TYR A 139 -9.38 -5.25 0.10
CA TYR A 139 -10.16 -6.38 0.63
C TYR A 139 -9.51 -7.76 0.43
N THR A 140 -8.34 -7.85 -0.25
CA THR A 140 -7.64 -9.14 -0.46
C THR A 140 -6.35 -9.26 0.34
N THR A 141 -5.77 -8.15 0.81
CA THR A 141 -4.48 -8.15 1.51
C THR A 141 -4.65 -8.11 3.02
N GLY A 142 -3.76 -8.76 3.78
CA GLY A 142 -3.80 -8.72 5.24
C GLY A 142 -3.76 -7.30 5.80
N VAL A 143 -2.90 -6.42 5.25
CA VAL A 143 -2.82 -5.02 5.63
C VAL A 143 -4.09 -4.25 5.26
N GLY A 144 -4.66 -4.49 4.07
CA GLY A 144 -5.89 -3.81 3.62
C GLY A 144 -7.12 -4.21 4.42
N LYS A 145 -7.31 -5.52 4.61
CA LYS A 145 -8.43 -6.07 5.42
C LYS A 145 -8.38 -5.58 6.87
N ALA A 146 -7.17 -5.46 7.46
CA ALA A 146 -7.01 -4.92 8.80
C ALA A 146 -7.52 -3.48 8.90
N LEU A 147 -7.18 -2.63 7.92
CA LEU A 147 -7.61 -1.24 7.91
C LEU A 147 -9.09 -1.10 7.58
N LEU A 148 -9.57 -1.87 6.60
CA LEU A 148 -10.97 -1.86 6.17
C LEU A 148 -11.90 -2.25 7.31
N ALA A 149 -11.56 -3.28 8.10
CA ALA A 149 -12.33 -3.71 9.26
C ALA A 149 -12.43 -2.66 10.38
N ALA A 150 -11.55 -1.67 10.42
CA ALA A 150 -11.60 -0.59 11.40
C ALA A 150 -12.67 0.48 11.07
N TYR A 151 -13.27 0.43 9.88
CA TYR A 151 -14.33 1.35 9.46
C TYR A 151 -15.73 0.84 9.82
N THR A 152 -16.72 1.75 9.72
CA THR A 152 -18.14 1.38 9.80
C THR A 152 -18.58 0.64 8.54
N ASP A 153 -19.63 -0.16 8.62
CA ASP A 153 -20.14 -0.93 7.49
C ASP A 153 -20.51 -0.03 6.30
N ASP A 154 -21.14 1.12 6.56
CA ASP A 154 -21.47 2.12 5.52
C ASP A 154 -20.19 2.61 4.80
N LYS A 155 -19.11 2.88 5.57
CA LYS A 155 -17.85 3.32 5.00
C LYS A 155 -17.16 2.21 4.22
N ILE A 156 -17.25 0.97 4.68
CA ILE A 156 -16.75 -0.20 3.95
C ILE A 156 -17.46 -0.31 2.61
N VAL A 157 -18.79 -0.24 2.59
CA VAL A 157 -19.60 -0.31 1.36
C VAL A 157 -19.23 0.84 0.41
N GLU A 158 -19.12 2.09 0.91
CA GLU A 158 -18.68 3.24 0.12
C GLU A 158 -17.32 2.99 -0.56
N ILE A 159 -16.37 2.42 0.18
CA ILE A 159 -15.02 2.11 -0.34
C ILE A 159 -15.10 1.03 -1.41
N LEU A 160 -15.84 -0.05 -1.16
CA LEU A 160 -15.95 -1.19 -2.07
C LEU A 160 -16.69 -0.84 -3.38
N GLN A 161 -17.60 0.12 -3.35
CA GLN A 161 -18.35 0.58 -4.53
C GLN A 161 -17.54 1.48 -5.47
N LYS A 162 -16.36 1.95 -5.06
CA LYS A 162 -15.51 2.81 -5.91
C LYS A 162 -14.95 2.09 -7.13
N LYS A 163 -14.82 0.77 -7.07
CA LYS A 163 -14.25 -0.07 -8.13
C LYS A 163 -14.95 -1.43 -8.20
N PRO A 164 -14.93 -2.11 -9.36
CA PRO A 164 -15.39 -3.48 -9.45
C PRO A 164 -14.61 -4.40 -8.50
N LEU A 165 -15.30 -5.30 -7.82
CA LEU A 165 -14.67 -6.31 -6.96
C LEU A 165 -14.11 -7.44 -7.83
N LEU A 166 -12.79 -7.59 -7.81
CA LEU A 166 -12.05 -8.57 -8.62
C LEU A 166 -11.39 -9.62 -7.71
N GLY A 167 -11.51 -10.88 -8.06
CA GLY A 167 -10.73 -11.96 -7.42
C GLY A 167 -9.31 -12.01 -7.97
N LYS A 168 -8.32 -12.11 -7.09
CA LYS A 168 -6.91 -12.37 -7.44
C LYS A 168 -6.62 -13.87 -7.49
N THR A 169 -7.29 -14.62 -6.64
CA THR A 169 -7.22 -16.08 -6.55
C THR A 169 -8.62 -16.65 -6.37
N LYS A 170 -8.73 -17.95 -6.37
CA LYS A 170 -10.00 -18.64 -6.07
C LYS A 170 -10.47 -18.49 -4.61
N PHE A 171 -9.63 -17.94 -3.75
CA PHE A 171 -9.94 -17.69 -2.33
C PHE A 171 -10.37 -16.26 -2.06
N SER A 172 -10.23 -15.34 -3.03
CA SER A 172 -10.62 -13.94 -2.85
C SER A 172 -12.13 -13.82 -2.69
N HIS A 173 -12.57 -13.03 -1.71
CA HIS A 173 -13.96 -12.59 -1.63
C HIS A 173 -14.26 -11.58 -2.74
N THR A 174 -15.39 -11.76 -3.44
CA THR A 174 -15.75 -10.95 -4.61
C THR A 174 -17.13 -10.32 -4.51
N SER A 175 -17.79 -10.46 -3.37
CA SER A 175 -19.06 -9.78 -3.08
C SER A 175 -18.97 -8.93 -1.81
N VAL A 176 -19.76 -7.86 -1.76
CA VAL A 176 -19.83 -6.96 -0.59
C VAL A 176 -20.21 -7.73 0.67
N ASP A 177 -21.17 -8.65 0.58
CA ASP A 177 -21.66 -9.42 1.72
C ASP A 177 -20.59 -10.37 2.29
N GLU A 178 -19.78 -11.00 1.42
CA GLU A 178 -18.68 -11.85 1.87
C GLU A 178 -17.61 -11.02 2.58
N ILE A 179 -17.26 -9.87 2.00
CA ILE A 179 -16.26 -8.96 2.58
C ILE A 179 -16.76 -8.42 3.92
N LEU A 180 -18.00 -7.97 4.03
CA LEU A 180 -18.57 -7.48 5.30
C LEU A 180 -18.55 -8.57 6.39
N ARG A 181 -18.93 -9.81 6.05
CA ARG A 181 -18.85 -10.93 7.02
C ARG A 181 -17.41 -11.12 7.52
N ASP A 182 -16.43 -11.08 6.62
CA ASP A 182 -15.03 -11.21 7.04
C ASP A 182 -14.57 -10.01 7.90
N MET A 183 -15.01 -8.78 7.58
CA MET A 183 -14.71 -7.61 8.41
C MET A 183 -15.28 -7.75 9.83
N HIS A 184 -16.48 -8.29 9.97
CA HIS A 184 -17.07 -8.58 11.27
C HIS A 184 -16.26 -9.65 12.04
N GLU A 185 -15.81 -10.71 11.38
CA GLU A 185 -14.93 -11.70 12.02
C GLU A 185 -13.57 -11.11 12.43
N ILE A 186 -13.00 -10.18 11.63
CA ILE A 186 -11.78 -9.45 11.99
C ILE A 186 -12.00 -8.62 13.26
N LYS A 187 -13.12 -7.90 13.35
CA LYS A 187 -13.47 -7.10 14.57
C LYS A 187 -13.54 -7.99 15.81
N LYS A 188 -14.16 -9.17 15.72
CA LYS A 188 -14.27 -10.13 16.83
C LYS A 188 -12.93 -10.70 17.28
N ARG A 189 -12.10 -11.18 16.33
CA ARG A 189 -10.81 -11.82 16.64
C ARG A 189 -9.66 -10.85 16.90
N GLY A 190 -9.78 -9.57 16.46
CA GLY A 190 -8.80 -8.52 16.71
C GLY A 190 -7.67 -8.40 15.67
N TYR A 191 -7.68 -9.20 14.59
CA TYR A 191 -6.69 -9.17 13.52
C TYR A 191 -7.27 -9.70 12.20
N SER A 192 -6.71 -9.27 11.08
CA SER A 192 -7.06 -9.75 9.74
C SER A 192 -6.29 -11.01 9.36
N ILE A 193 -6.86 -11.79 8.46
CA ILE A 193 -6.20 -12.91 7.77
C ILE A 193 -6.42 -12.72 6.26
N ASP A 194 -5.33 -12.77 5.49
CA ASP A 194 -5.35 -13.04 4.05
C ASP A 194 -4.82 -14.46 3.88
N ASP A 195 -5.74 -15.41 3.71
CA ASP A 195 -5.41 -16.81 3.42
C ASP A 195 -5.40 -17.03 1.92
N ARG A 196 -4.31 -16.67 1.27
CA ARG A 196 -4.12 -16.84 -0.18
C ARG A 196 -5.09 -16.02 -1.06
N GLU A 197 -5.66 -14.95 -0.54
CA GLU A 197 -6.64 -14.14 -1.26
C GLU A 197 -6.00 -13.19 -2.28
N ASP A 198 -4.88 -12.52 -1.93
CA ASP A 198 -4.12 -11.67 -2.87
C ASP A 198 -3.12 -12.47 -3.70
N ASN A 199 -2.52 -13.51 -3.10
CA ASN A 199 -1.55 -14.40 -3.76
C ASN A 199 -1.62 -15.81 -3.18
N ILE A 200 -1.73 -16.81 -4.06
CA ILE A 200 -1.89 -18.23 -3.71
C ILE A 200 -0.77 -18.80 -2.80
N GLU A 201 0.41 -18.22 -2.83
CA GLU A 201 1.57 -18.64 -2.07
C GLU A 201 1.66 -17.96 -0.68
N MET A 202 0.76 -17.01 -0.38
CA MET A 202 0.90 -16.15 0.78
C MET A 202 -0.16 -16.41 1.85
N TYR A 203 0.25 -16.21 3.10
CA TYR A 203 -0.60 -16.12 4.27
C TYR A 203 -0.20 -14.89 5.07
N CYS A 204 -1.11 -13.93 5.20
CA CYS A 204 -0.81 -12.66 5.86
C CYS A 204 -1.75 -12.43 7.04
N MET A 205 -1.23 -11.83 8.11
CA MET A 205 -2.02 -11.44 9.28
C MET A 205 -1.73 -9.97 9.59
N GLY A 206 -2.77 -9.17 9.83
CA GLY A 206 -2.62 -7.73 10.00
C GLY A 206 -3.47 -7.14 11.12
N ALA A 207 -3.12 -5.92 11.54
CA ALA A 207 -3.86 -5.16 12.52
C ALA A 207 -3.84 -3.67 12.20
N ALA A 208 -4.94 -2.97 12.52
CA ALA A 208 -5.10 -1.55 12.30
C ALA A 208 -4.34 -0.72 13.34
N ILE A 209 -3.91 0.47 12.95
CA ILE A 209 -3.23 1.46 13.78
C ILE A 209 -4.14 2.67 13.93
N TYR A 210 -4.31 3.14 15.16
CA TYR A 210 -5.21 4.24 15.53
C TYR A 210 -4.45 5.46 16.06
N ASP A 211 -4.99 6.63 15.79
CA ASP A 211 -4.50 7.91 16.34
C ASP A 211 -5.17 8.27 17.69
N GLN A 212 -4.82 9.42 18.25
CA GLN A 212 -5.37 9.94 19.51
C GLN A 212 -6.90 10.16 19.49
N PHE A 213 -7.50 10.25 18.32
CA PHE A 213 -8.94 10.42 18.17
C PHE A 213 -9.68 9.09 18.00
N GLY A 214 -8.97 7.96 18.05
CA GLY A 214 -9.54 6.63 17.80
C GLY A 214 -9.88 6.39 16.33
N LYS A 215 -9.29 7.16 15.42
CA LYS A 215 -9.43 6.96 13.97
C LYS A 215 -8.34 6.01 13.48
N ALA A 216 -8.71 4.99 12.72
CA ALA A 216 -7.74 4.14 12.04
C ALA A 216 -7.04 4.94 10.93
N VAL A 217 -5.72 5.10 11.06
CA VAL A 217 -4.89 5.94 10.17
C VAL A 217 -3.96 5.12 9.28
N ALA A 218 -3.66 3.90 9.68
CA ALA A 218 -2.82 2.96 8.96
C ALA A 218 -3.09 1.52 9.40
N SER A 219 -2.37 0.58 8.85
CA SER A 219 -2.34 -0.81 9.32
C SER A 219 -0.97 -1.43 9.05
N ILE A 220 -0.62 -2.46 9.81
CA ILE A 220 0.53 -3.32 9.55
C ILE A 220 0.09 -4.75 9.26
N SER A 221 0.90 -5.49 8.51
CA SER A 221 0.71 -6.93 8.37
C SER A 221 2.04 -7.66 8.30
N VAL A 222 2.03 -8.89 8.82
CA VAL A 222 3.09 -9.89 8.66
C VAL A 222 2.70 -10.78 7.49
N ALA A 223 3.54 -10.82 6.46
CA ALA A 223 3.34 -11.64 5.28
C ALA A 223 4.34 -12.80 5.26
N SER A 224 3.84 -14.01 5.17
CA SER A 224 4.61 -15.26 5.19
C SER A 224 4.24 -16.13 3.98
N LEU A 225 5.12 -17.07 3.62
CA LEU A 225 4.74 -18.13 2.69
C LEU A 225 3.70 -19.04 3.35
N TYR A 226 2.65 -19.40 2.62
CA TYR A 226 1.56 -20.25 3.13
C TYR A 226 2.06 -21.55 3.78
N ASN A 227 2.96 -22.26 3.09
CA ASN A 227 3.50 -23.54 3.58
C ASN A 227 4.37 -23.41 4.83
N SER A 228 4.74 -22.20 5.25
CA SER A 228 5.51 -21.96 6.48
C SER A 228 4.63 -21.67 7.70
N MET A 229 3.29 -21.62 7.53
CA MET A 229 2.33 -21.20 8.55
C MET A 229 1.60 -22.39 9.15
N ASN A 230 2.20 -22.99 10.19
CA ASN A 230 1.51 -23.94 11.06
C ASN A 230 0.68 -23.20 12.14
N ASP A 231 -0.12 -23.91 12.91
CA ASP A 231 -1.04 -23.30 13.89
C ASP A 231 -0.30 -22.58 15.03
N GLU A 232 0.84 -23.09 15.47
CA GLU A 232 1.68 -22.44 16.47
C GLU A 232 2.19 -21.08 15.95
N LYS A 233 2.71 -21.05 14.71
CA LYS A 233 3.19 -19.82 14.08
C LYS A 233 2.05 -18.83 13.80
N LYS A 234 0.86 -19.31 13.43
CA LYS A 234 -0.32 -18.45 13.27
C LYS A 234 -0.69 -17.77 14.58
N LEU A 235 -0.74 -18.51 15.69
CA LEU A 235 -1.01 -17.95 17.01
C LEU A 235 0.07 -16.94 17.44
N PHE A 236 1.33 -17.29 17.23
CA PHE A 236 2.44 -16.39 17.54
C PHE A 236 2.37 -15.09 16.73
N VAL A 237 2.17 -15.17 15.42
CA VAL A 237 2.11 -13.99 14.52
C VAL A 237 0.89 -13.13 14.82
N SER A 238 -0.29 -13.73 15.10
CA SER A 238 -1.49 -12.96 15.43
C SER A 238 -1.29 -12.10 16.68
N ASN A 239 -0.73 -12.68 17.75
CA ASN A 239 -0.41 -11.95 18.96
C ASN A 239 0.65 -10.87 18.69
N ALA A 240 1.73 -11.20 17.98
CA ALA A 240 2.81 -10.26 17.71
C ALA A 240 2.37 -9.06 16.87
N VAL A 241 1.56 -9.26 15.82
CA VAL A 241 1.09 -8.16 14.97
C VAL A 241 0.08 -7.27 15.71
N THR A 242 -0.81 -7.87 16.51
CA THR A 242 -1.79 -7.12 17.31
C THR A 242 -1.12 -6.28 18.39
N ASP A 243 -0.17 -6.87 19.14
CA ASP A 243 0.61 -6.15 20.14
C ASP A 243 1.40 -4.99 19.53
N THR A 244 2.05 -5.23 18.39
CA THR A 244 2.83 -4.20 17.70
C THR A 244 1.93 -3.06 17.21
N ALA A 245 0.79 -3.36 16.60
CA ALA A 245 -0.17 -2.34 16.17
C ALA A 245 -0.71 -1.53 17.35
N MET A 246 -0.97 -2.17 18.50
CA MET A 246 -1.36 -1.48 19.72
C MET A 246 -0.25 -0.57 20.25
N GLN A 247 1.01 -1.02 20.25
CA GLN A 247 2.15 -0.19 20.68
C GLN A 247 2.32 1.04 19.80
N ILE A 248 2.23 0.89 18.47
CA ILE A 248 2.28 2.01 17.53
C ILE A 248 1.11 2.96 17.79
N SER A 249 -0.12 2.45 17.95
CA SER A 249 -1.30 3.26 18.25
C SER A 249 -1.16 4.05 19.55
N LYS A 250 -0.67 3.41 20.61
CA LYS A 250 -0.35 4.10 21.89
C LYS A 250 0.66 5.22 21.70
N ARG A 251 1.68 5.01 20.87
CA ARG A 251 2.68 6.01 20.55
C ARG A 251 2.11 7.19 19.77
N LEU A 252 1.04 6.96 19.01
CA LEU A 252 0.26 7.99 18.31
C LEU A 252 -0.84 8.63 19.21
N GLY A 253 -0.85 8.31 20.50
CA GLY A 253 -1.79 8.89 21.47
C GLY A 253 -3.12 8.13 21.61
N TYR A 254 -3.27 6.94 21.05
CA TYR A 254 -4.48 6.14 21.19
C TYR A 254 -4.67 5.68 22.64
N MET A 255 -5.84 5.98 23.22
CA MET A 255 -6.17 5.69 24.63
C MET A 255 -7.00 4.40 24.80
N GLY A 256 -7.49 3.81 23.72
CA GLY A 256 -8.26 2.55 23.77
C GLY A 256 -7.42 1.36 24.22
N ASN A 257 -8.08 0.33 24.73
CA ASN A 257 -7.46 -0.92 25.18
C ASN A 257 -7.67 -2.08 24.18
N LYS A 258 -8.41 -1.87 23.10
CA LYS A 258 -8.66 -2.80 21.99
C LYS A 258 -8.49 -2.07 20.67
N LEU A 259 -8.03 -2.79 19.62
CA LEU A 259 -7.83 -2.23 18.27
C LEU A 259 -9.13 -2.11 17.48
N TYR A 260 -10.08 -2.98 17.71
CA TYR A 260 -11.40 -2.93 17.05
C TYR A 260 -12.45 -2.81 18.14
N MET A 261 -13.24 -1.76 18.07
CA MET A 261 -14.38 -1.53 18.95
C MET A 261 -15.67 -1.67 18.15
N ASP A 262 -16.66 -2.35 18.71
CA ASP A 262 -18.02 -2.30 18.20
C ASP A 262 -18.49 -0.84 18.31
N LYS A 263 -18.71 -0.19 17.17
CA LYS A 263 -19.30 1.17 17.10
C LYS A 263 -20.74 1.07 16.73
#